data_01f0198fe0a860896bfe3db5471b7342
#
_entry.id   01f0198fe0a860896bfe3db5471b7342
#
_cell.length_a   1.000
_cell.length_b   1.000
_cell.length_c   1.000
_cell.angle_alpha   90.00
_cell.angle_beta   90.00
_cell.angle_gamma   90.00
#
_symmetry.space_group_name_H-M   'P 1'
#
loop_
_entity.id
_entity.type
_entity.pdbx_description
1 polymer ?
#
loop_
_entity_poly.entity_id
_entity_poly.type
_entity_poly.pdbx_seq_one_letter_code
_entity_poly.pdbx_strand_id
1 'polypeptide(L)'
;AIVSRLEKEGRRVLMIGDGINDTPALSAASVGVSLSDGADLAKEVASVVLLGSDLTHLPLALELGRRTYARIKTNFRTTIGLNTAYLVGGLAGLIMPATGAVLHNATTLGVAWNAQRAKLPGDTSDYAPFLLEFAQ
;
A
#
# COMPACT_ATOMS: atom_id res chain seq x y z
N ALA A 1 28.23 1.01 2.52
CA ALA A 1 27.39 0.30 3.49
C ALA A 1 26.77 -0.95 2.83
N ILE A 2 26.42 -1.98 3.62
CA ILE A 2 25.88 -3.26 3.12
C ILE A 2 24.57 -3.03 2.35
N VAL A 3 23.66 -2.23 2.89
CA VAL A 3 22.36 -1.88 2.26
C VAL A 3 22.57 -1.34 0.85
N SER A 4 23.39 -0.31 0.68
CA SER A 4 23.64 0.30 -0.64
C SER A 4 24.27 -0.68 -1.64
N ARG A 5 25.03 -1.68 -1.17
CA ARG A 5 25.58 -2.73 -2.05
C ARG A 5 24.48 -3.66 -2.52
N LEU A 6 23.62 -4.13 -1.61
CA LEU A 6 22.50 -5.02 -1.95
C LEU A 6 21.51 -4.37 -2.93
N GLU A 7 21.21 -3.08 -2.73
CA GLU A 7 20.36 -2.31 -3.66
C GLU A 7 20.99 -2.19 -5.05
N LYS A 8 22.30 -1.94 -5.14
CA LYS A 8 23.02 -1.91 -6.41
C LYS A 8 23.07 -3.27 -7.12
N GLU A 9 23.03 -4.36 -6.37
CA GLU A 9 22.91 -5.73 -6.88
C GLU A 9 21.47 -6.05 -7.36
N GLY A 10 20.54 -5.08 -7.31
CA GLY A 10 19.14 -5.25 -7.72
C GLY A 10 18.26 -5.95 -6.68
N ARG A 11 18.74 -6.12 -5.47
CA ARG A 11 17.97 -6.67 -4.34
C ARG A 11 17.11 -5.58 -3.71
N ARG A 12 15.87 -5.89 -3.38
CA ARG A 12 15.01 -5.05 -2.57
C ARG A 12 15.31 -5.27 -1.10
N VAL A 13 15.74 -4.22 -0.40
CA VAL A 13 16.12 -4.28 1.01
C VAL A 13 15.07 -3.62 1.87
N LEU A 14 14.57 -4.34 2.87
CA LEU A 14 13.83 -3.77 3.98
C LEU A 14 14.83 -3.61 5.15
N MET A 15 15.03 -2.37 5.59
CA MET A 15 15.89 -2.04 6.73
C MET A 15 15.02 -1.62 7.90
N ILE A 16 15.31 -2.16 9.08
CA ILE A 16 14.65 -1.78 10.33
C ILE A 16 15.70 -1.16 11.23
N GLY A 17 15.38 -0.01 11.80
CA GLY A 17 16.25 0.70 12.73
C GLY A 17 15.46 1.71 13.56
N ASP A 18 15.93 2.01 14.76
CA ASP A 18 15.26 2.91 15.71
C ASP A 18 16.18 4.06 16.17
N GLY A 19 17.44 4.04 15.76
CA GLY A 19 18.45 4.97 16.18
C GLY A 19 18.87 5.99 15.12
N ILE A 20 19.50 7.08 15.57
CA ILE A 20 20.09 8.12 14.70
C ILE A 20 21.15 7.50 13.78
N ASN A 21 21.90 6.51 14.27
CA ASN A 21 22.95 5.84 13.52
C ASN A 21 22.43 5.00 12.35
N ASP A 22 21.16 4.60 12.38
CA ASP A 22 20.51 3.80 11.36
C ASP A 22 19.96 4.64 10.21
N THR A 23 19.83 5.96 10.41
CA THR A 23 19.28 6.91 9.43
C THR A 23 19.86 6.77 8.02
N PRO A 24 21.20 6.65 7.84
CA PRO A 24 21.77 6.47 6.50
C PRO A 24 21.42 5.13 5.87
N ALA A 25 21.21 4.08 6.66
CA ALA A 25 20.81 2.76 6.17
C ALA A 25 19.31 2.70 5.86
N LEU A 26 18.47 3.32 6.69
CA LEU A 26 17.03 3.48 6.47
C LEU A 26 16.76 4.25 5.18
N SER A 27 17.45 5.37 4.96
CA SER A 27 17.35 6.18 3.74
C SER A 27 17.83 5.46 2.47
N ALA A 28 18.81 4.56 2.59
CA ALA A 28 19.40 3.85 1.46
C ALA A 28 18.65 2.56 1.09
N ALA A 29 17.73 2.11 1.92
CA ALA A 29 16.95 0.89 1.69
C ALA A 29 15.76 1.15 0.76
N SER A 30 15.28 0.11 0.05
CA SER A 30 14.01 0.17 -0.70
C SER A 30 12.83 0.50 0.21
N VAL A 31 12.85 0.00 1.45
CA VAL A 31 11.87 0.30 2.50
C VAL A 31 12.60 0.43 3.83
N GLY A 32 12.60 1.63 4.39
CA GLY A 32 13.05 1.88 5.76
C GLY A 32 11.87 1.78 6.73
N VAL A 33 12.05 1.06 7.82
CA VAL A 33 11.05 0.87 8.88
C VAL A 33 11.64 1.37 10.21
N SER A 34 10.94 2.26 10.89
CA SER A 34 11.29 2.71 12.25
C SER A 34 10.19 2.33 13.23
N LEU A 35 10.54 2.26 14.52
CA LEU A 35 9.58 2.11 15.61
C LEU A 35 9.14 3.49 16.11
N SER A 36 7.92 3.59 16.65
CA SER A 36 7.40 4.86 17.20
C SER A 36 8.24 5.38 18.38
N ASP A 37 8.85 4.47 19.15
CA ASP A 37 9.72 4.80 20.27
C ASP A 37 11.16 5.11 19.83
N GLY A 38 11.45 5.00 18.53
CA GLY A 38 12.75 5.32 17.96
C GLY A 38 13.04 6.82 17.91
N ALA A 39 14.28 7.15 17.56
CA ALA A 39 14.70 8.54 17.41
C ALA A 39 13.87 9.28 16.35
N ASP A 40 13.55 10.56 16.59
CA ASP A 40 12.72 11.36 15.68
C ASP A 40 13.32 11.44 14.28
N LEU A 41 14.64 11.53 14.16
CA LEU A 41 15.32 11.54 12.88
C LEU A 41 15.16 10.20 12.11
N ALA A 42 15.14 9.06 12.80
CA ALA A 42 14.90 7.77 12.18
C ALA A 42 13.46 7.68 11.64
N LYS A 43 12.48 8.19 12.40
CA LYS A 43 11.09 8.28 11.97
C LYS A 43 10.89 9.20 10.76
N GLU A 44 11.60 10.30 10.68
CA GLU A 44 11.51 11.27 9.59
C GLU A 44 11.97 10.68 8.25
N VAL A 45 12.99 9.81 8.25
CA VAL A 45 13.53 9.19 7.03
C VAL A 45 12.89 7.83 6.72
N ALA A 46 12.17 7.22 7.65
CA ALA A 46 11.55 5.93 7.45
C ALA A 46 10.36 6.01 6.49
N SER A 47 10.21 4.99 5.64
CA SER A 47 9.04 4.85 4.76
C SER A 47 7.81 4.38 5.53
N VAL A 48 8.02 3.66 6.64
CA VAL A 48 6.98 3.10 7.52
C VAL A 48 7.42 3.30 8.96
N VAL A 49 6.50 3.75 9.80
CA VAL A 49 6.68 3.79 11.26
C VAL A 49 5.72 2.77 11.87
N LEU A 50 6.28 1.78 12.57
CA LEU A 50 5.50 0.81 13.34
C LEU A 50 5.20 1.41 14.71
N LEU A 51 3.94 1.38 15.11
CA LEU A 51 3.54 1.80 16.44
C LEU A 51 3.87 0.70 17.46
N GLY A 52 4.39 1.12 18.60
CA GLY A 52 4.89 0.20 19.63
C GLY A 52 6.40 0.05 19.59
N SER A 53 6.91 -0.66 20.61
CA SER A 53 8.34 -0.85 20.88
C SER A 53 8.91 -2.15 20.30
N ASP A 54 8.10 -2.96 19.59
CA ASP A 54 8.50 -4.26 19.09
C ASP A 54 8.16 -4.47 17.60
N LEU A 55 8.64 -5.57 17.05
CA LEU A 55 8.48 -5.93 15.64
C LEU A 55 7.29 -6.87 15.39
N THR A 56 6.46 -7.13 16.38
CA THR A 56 5.32 -8.07 16.24
C THR A 56 4.32 -7.65 15.17
N HIS A 57 4.20 -6.35 14.91
CA HIS A 57 3.32 -5.80 13.89
C HIS A 57 3.91 -5.81 12.46
N LEU A 58 5.21 -6.12 12.31
CA LEU A 58 5.85 -6.14 10.99
C LEU A 58 5.22 -7.16 10.02
N PRO A 59 4.97 -8.43 10.42
CA PRO A 59 4.29 -9.39 9.53
C PRO A 59 2.92 -8.91 9.07
N LEU A 60 2.16 -8.26 9.95
CA LEU A 60 0.87 -7.67 9.64
C LEU A 60 1.00 -6.54 8.61
N ALA A 61 1.95 -5.62 8.82
CA ALA A 61 2.20 -4.52 7.89
C ALA A 61 2.57 -5.04 6.48
N LEU A 62 3.41 -6.08 6.41
CA LEU A 62 3.78 -6.72 5.14
C LEU A 62 2.59 -7.38 4.45
N GLU A 63 1.74 -8.09 5.19
CA GLU A 63 0.55 -8.73 4.63
C GLU A 63 -0.48 -7.70 4.17
N LEU A 64 -0.69 -6.64 4.95
CA LEU A 64 -1.54 -5.52 4.56
C LEU A 64 -1.04 -4.85 3.26
N GLY A 65 0.26 -4.61 3.17
CA GLY A 65 0.90 -4.07 1.97
C GLY A 65 0.68 -4.97 0.74
N ARG A 66 0.86 -6.27 0.87
CA ARG A 66 0.62 -7.26 -0.20
C ARG A 66 -0.83 -7.26 -0.67
N ARG A 67 -1.78 -7.28 0.26
CA ARG A 67 -3.22 -7.27 -0.06
C ARG A 67 -3.65 -5.96 -0.71
N THR A 68 -3.16 -4.84 -0.20
CA THR A 68 -3.42 -3.52 -0.77
C THR A 68 -2.89 -3.43 -2.20
N TYR A 69 -1.64 -3.86 -2.43
CA TYR A 69 -1.06 -3.87 -3.76
C TYR A 69 -1.81 -4.78 -4.74
N ALA A 70 -2.19 -5.99 -4.32
CA ALA A 70 -3.00 -6.90 -5.14
C ALA A 70 -4.34 -6.26 -5.53
N ARG A 71 -4.99 -5.56 -4.60
CA ARG A 71 -6.24 -4.86 -4.85
C ARG A 71 -6.06 -3.68 -5.82
N ILE A 72 -5.02 -2.86 -5.62
CA ILE A 72 -4.68 -1.78 -6.55
C ILE A 72 -4.49 -2.34 -7.96
N LYS A 73 -3.73 -3.43 -8.11
CA LYS A 73 -3.48 -4.08 -9.40
C LYS A 73 -4.76 -4.61 -10.05
N THR A 74 -5.66 -5.19 -9.27
CA THR A 74 -6.96 -5.67 -9.75
C THR A 74 -7.83 -4.50 -10.20
N ASN A 75 -7.98 -3.47 -9.36
CA ASN A 75 -8.76 -2.28 -9.69
C ASN A 75 -8.23 -1.58 -10.95
N PHE A 76 -6.92 -1.44 -11.07
CA PHE A 76 -6.28 -0.85 -12.25
C PHE A 76 -6.58 -1.65 -13.53
N ARG A 77 -6.42 -2.98 -13.47
CA ARG A 77 -6.73 -3.86 -14.62
C ARG A 77 -8.20 -3.79 -15.00
N THR A 78 -9.10 -3.79 -14.02
CA THR A 78 -10.55 -3.67 -14.25
C THR A 78 -10.90 -2.35 -14.91
N THR A 79 -10.35 -1.24 -14.39
CA THR A 79 -10.60 0.10 -14.95
C THR A 79 -10.11 0.21 -16.38
N ILE A 80 -8.85 -0.18 -16.65
CA ILE A 80 -8.31 -0.11 -18.01
C ILE A 80 -9.07 -1.05 -18.94
N GLY A 81 -9.32 -2.29 -18.53
CA GLY A 81 -10.00 -3.28 -19.37
C GLY A 81 -11.40 -2.83 -19.77
N LEU A 82 -12.21 -2.40 -18.81
CA LEU A 82 -13.58 -1.94 -19.09
C LEU A 82 -13.59 -0.65 -19.90
N ASN A 83 -12.76 0.32 -19.57
CA ASN A 83 -12.71 1.59 -20.33
C ASN A 83 -12.25 1.37 -21.78
N THR A 84 -11.27 0.47 -21.98
CA THR A 84 -10.85 0.10 -23.35
C THR A 84 -11.98 -0.59 -24.09
N ALA A 85 -12.72 -1.50 -23.44
CA ALA A 85 -13.87 -2.17 -24.06
C ALA A 85 -14.98 -1.18 -24.43
N TYR A 86 -15.27 -0.20 -23.57
CA TYR A 86 -16.27 0.86 -23.87
C TYR A 86 -15.83 1.72 -25.04
N LEU A 87 -14.54 2.10 -25.08
CA LEU A 87 -13.97 2.89 -26.18
C LEU A 87 -14.06 2.13 -27.52
N VAL A 88 -13.62 0.87 -27.55
CA VAL A 88 -13.69 0.03 -28.75
C VAL A 88 -15.14 -0.20 -29.19
N GLY A 89 -16.05 -0.48 -28.23
CA GLY A 89 -17.48 -0.63 -28.51
C GLY A 89 -18.12 0.64 -29.07
N GLY A 90 -17.70 1.82 -28.58
CA GLY A 90 -18.13 3.09 -29.12
C GLY A 90 -17.63 3.35 -30.55
N LEU A 91 -16.35 3.08 -30.81
CA LEU A 91 -15.76 3.19 -32.16
C LEU A 91 -16.40 2.24 -33.16
N ALA A 92 -16.80 1.03 -32.71
CA ALA A 92 -17.50 0.05 -33.52
C ALA A 92 -19.01 0.37 -33.72
N GLY A 93 -19.51 1.45 -33.12
CA GLY A 93 -20.93 1.84 -33.19
C GLY A 93 -21.87 0.96 -32.33
N LEU A 94 -21.31 0.10 -31.45
CA LEU A 94 -22.07 -0.80 -30.58
C LEU A 94 -22.55 -0.13 -29.30
N ILE A 95 -21.86 0.93 -28.87
CA ILE A 95 -22.15 1.68 -27.63
C ILE A 95 -22.35 3.15 -27.98
N MET A 96 -23.51 3.69 -27.61
CA MET A 96 -23.78 5.12 -27.77
C MET A 96 -22.92 5.94 -26.78
N PRO A 97 -22.50 7.16 -27.14
CA PRO A 97 -21.64 7.99 -26.26
C PRO A 97 -22.22 8.21 -24.86
N ALA A 98 -23.51 8.46 -24.75
CA ALA A 98 -24.21 8.62 -23.48
C ALA A 98 -24.14 7.33 -22.61
N THR A 99 -24.36 6.17 -23.22
CA THR A 99 -24.24 4.87 -22.55
C THR A 99 -22.80 4.62 -22.08
N GLY A 100 -21.81 4.93 -22.93
CA GLY A 100 -20.39 4.82 -22.58
C GLY A 100 -20.03 5.69 -21.37
N ALA A 101 -20.53 6.92 -21.28
CA ALA A 101 -20.31 7.80 -20.13
C ALA A 101 -20.92 7.22 -18.84
N VAL A 102 -22.14 6.68 -18.89
CA VAL A 102 -22.77 6.03 -17.74
C VAL A 102 -21.98 4.81 -17.27
N LEU A 103 -21.56 3.94 -18.20
CA LEU A 103 -20.75 2.76 -17.89
C LEU A 103 -19.40 3.11 -17.28
N HIS A 104 -18.74 4.16 -17.79
CA HIS A 104 -17.48 4.67 -17.23
C HIS A 104 -17.66 5.14 -15.78
N ASN A 105 -18.67 5.95 -15.51
CA ASN A 105 -18.96 6.43 -14.15
C ASN A 105 -19.34 5.26 -13.21
N ALA A 106 -20.13 4.30 -13.67
CA ALA A 106 -20.49 3.11 -12.90
C ALA A 106 -19.22 2.28 -12.55
N THR A 107 -18.29 2.12 -13.50
CA THR A 107 -17.01 1.45 -13.27
C THR A 107 -16.21 2.17 -12.20
N THR A 108 -16.10 3.50 -12.28
CA THR A 108 -15.37 4.32 -11.30
C THR A 108 -15.95 4.15 -9.90
N LEU A 109 -17.27 4.21 -9.74
CA LEU A 109 -17.96 4.00 -8.46
C LEU A 109 -17.75 2.55 -7.95
N GLY A 110 -17.85 1.55 -8.82
CA GLY A 110 -17.64 0.15 -8.47
C GLY A 110 -16.18 -0.12 -7.99
N VAL A 111 -15.20 0.46 -8.66
CA VAL A 111 -13.79 0.36 -8.28
C VAL A 111 -13.52 1.09 -6.95
N ALA A 112 -14.09 2.28 -6.75
CA ALA A 112 -14.00 3.01 -5.49
C ALA A 112 -14.62 2.23 -4.34
N TRP A 113 -15.80 1.65 -4.54
CA TRP A 113 -16.46 0.77 -3.57
C TRP A 113 -15.61 -0.46 -3.24
N ASN A 114 -15.02 -1.11 -4.25
CA ASN A 114 -14.13 -2.25 -4.04
C ASN A 114 -12.87 -1.85 -3.26
N ALA A 115 -12.33 -0.65 -3.49
CA ALA A 115 -11.17 -0.15 -2.76
C ALA A 115 -11.44 0.02 -1.26
N GLN A 116 -12.64 0.51 -0.89
CA GLN A 116 -13.05 0.71 0.51
C GLN A 116 -13.28 -0.60 1.28
N ARG A 117 -13.51 -1.71 0.57
CA ARG A 117 -13.72 -3.03 1.19
C ARG A 117 -12.42 -3.74 1.59
N ALA A 118 -11.30 -3.04 1.66
CA ALA A 118 -10.06 -3.60 2.20
C ALA A 118 -10.25 -3.95 3.68
N LYS A 119 -10.34 -5.24 3.98
CA LYS A 119 -10.39 -5.75 5.35
C LYS A 119 -8.98 -6.12 5.79
N LEU A 120 -8.66 -5.82 7.05
CA LEU A 120 -7.46 -6.33 7.70
C LEU A 120 -7.47 -7.86 7.67
N PRO A 121 -6.30 -8.51 7.55
CA PRO A 121 -6.19 -9.96 7.64
C PRO A 121 -6.46 -10.40 9.09
N GLY A 122 -7.28 -11.42 9.28
CA GLY A 122 -7.58 -11.99 10.58
C GLY A 122 -8.81 -11.42 11.29
N ASP A 123 -9.05 -11.87 12.49
CA ASP A 123 -10.08 -11.34 13.37
C ASP A 123 -9.65 -9.96 13.86
N THR A 124 -10.54 -8.98 13.77
CA THR A 124 -10.27 -7.62 14.24
C THR A 124 -10.01 -7.57 15.76
N SER A 125 -10.34 -8.62 16.49
CA SER A 125 -10.00 -8.78 17.91
C SER A 125 -8.50 -8.78 18.19
N ASP A 126 -7.70 -9.34 17.27
CA ASP A 126 -6.23 -9.39 17.39
C ASP A 126 -5.60 -7.97 17.28
N TYR A 127 -6.34 -7.03 16.68
CA TYR A 127 -5.89 -5.65 16.46
C TYR A 127 -6.67 -4.62 17.31
N ALA A 128 -7.64 -5.07 18.10
CA ALA A 128 -8.45 -4.19 18.95
C ALA A 128 -7.61 -3.31 19.88
N PRO A 129 -6.55 -3.80 20.55
CA PRO A 129 -5.70 -2.97 21.37
C PRO A 129 -5.05 -1.82 20.57
N PHE A 130 -4.62 -2.10 19.36
CA PHE A 130 -3.97 -1.15 18.45
C PHE A 130 -4.95 -0.10 17.91
N LEU A 131 -6.17 -0.51 17.54
CA LEU A 131 -7.20 0.40 17.05
C LEU A 131 -7.73 1.35 18.12
N LEU A 132 -7.71 0.94 19.40
CA LEU A 132 -8.15 1.75 20.53
C LEU A 132 -7.12 2.83 20.90
N GLU A 133 -5.83 2.61 20.63
CA GLU A 133 -4.77 3.59 20.87
C GLU A 133 -4.84 4.81 19.92
N PHE A 134 -5.45 4.65 18.74
CA PHE A 134 -5.72 5.74 17.79
C PHE A 134 -7.00 6.53 18.08
N ALA A 135 -7.86 6.03 18.96
CA ALA A 135 -9.16 6.65 19.26
C ALA A 135 -9.10 7.63 20.45
N GLN A 136 -7.93 7.83 21.06
CA GLN A 136 -7.67 8.80 22.11
C GLN A 136 -6.85 9.97 21.58
#